data_b49af5580778fdb18d2d7cccbaa037c4
#
_entry.id   b49af5580778fdb18d2d7cccbaa037c4
#
_cell.length_a   1.000
_cell.length_b   1.000
_cell.length_c   1.000
_cell.angle_alpha   90.00
_cell.angle_beta   90.00
_cell.angle_gamma   90.00
#
_symmetry.space_group_name_H-M   'P 1'
#
loop_
_entity.id
_entity.type
_entity.pdbx_description
1 polymer ?
#
loop_
_entity_poly.entity_id
_entity_poly.type
_entity_poly.pdbx_seq_one_letter_code
_entity_poly.pdbx_strand_id
1 'polypeptide(L)'
;MPDNTPTTEFTLVEQAMGNPPGWLTYWGITVVSLFLSIVLGIAAVINYPDVLQAKATTYINRPPVEVFAKQTKTINTLLVQEKDTIECNTPLIIFESSAAWEAVLTLDTLLKNKNTPINTKYLLASNLGTLNTAYQELVLLEQQIKDAYTTDITPDRIRTIKKEIEQNKALNASLLKQKEVFEKELNNIRKDWERSKTLLQDGVISPQEFEQKENVYWQSKRSFHQMESTLISNQIKIQQLSLQIPESEKQKHDFFFKLITERSKKYEVLKTAIGKWKKEHILYAPIAGVLEFNSITLEGNQISPDIPVLTILPNTAQKQAFLKALMNANGIGKVAVGQKATVSFNNYPSAEYGILTAEVIEIASIPTDNQYEVLLKLPQSWVTNYGVSIPKQQKMNAHIAIQTKKFTLLERIFSGLLDVLKN
;
A
#
# COMPACT_ATOMS: atom_id res chain seq x y z
N MET A 1 19.25 -113.60 48.68
CA MET A 1 17.80 -113.28 48.77
C MET A 1 17.58 -111.81 48.67
N PRO A 2 16.57 -111.37 48.00
CA PRO A 2 16.27 -111.44 46.54
C PRO A 2 16.46 -110.02 45.92
N ASP A 3 16.86 -109.88 44.73
CA ASP A 3 16.19 -109.63 43.50
C ASP A 3 15.05 -108.53 43.51
N ASN A 4 15.26 -107.41 42.91
CA ASN A 4 14.18 -106.67 42.30
C ASN A 4 14.73 -105.72 41.18
N THR A 5 14.54 -106.16 40.02
CA THR A 5 14.57 -105.36 38.79
C THR A 5 13.32 -104.41 38.67
N PRO A 6 13.45 -103.21 38.16
CA PRO A 6 12.37 -102.52 37.48
C PRO A 6 12.67 -102.32 35.98
N THR A 7 12.20 -103.21 35.25
CA THR A 7 12.00 -103.02 33.81
C THR A 7 10.52 -102.72 33.53
N THR A 8 10.24 -101.92 32.48
CA THR A 8 9.01 -101.81 31.77
C THR A 8 8.17 -100.52 31.97
N GLU A 9 8.78 -99.34 31.64
CA GLU A 9 7.96 -98.22 31.24
C GLU A 9 8.49 -97.50 29.98
N PHE A 10 9.67 -97.82 29.48
CA PHE A 10 10.24 -97.15 28.27
C PHE A 10 9.85 -97.78 26.94
N THR A 11 9.26 -98.97 26.95
CA THR A 11 8.93 -99.67 25.70
C THR A 11 7.57 -99.38 25.13
N LEU A 12 6.64 -98.70 25.79
CA LEU A 12 5.33 -98.39 25.30
C LEU A 12 5.25 -97.09 24.53
N VAL A 13 6.22 -96.16 24.73
CA VAL A 13 6.30 -94.90 23.95
C VAL A 13 6.99 -95.10 22.61
N GLU A 14 7.93 -96.05 22.52
CA GLU A 14 8.59 -96.36 21.21
C GLU A 14 7.72 -97.17 20.24
N GLN A 15 6.69 -97.90 20.77
CA GLN A 15 5.75 -98.67 19.92
C GLN A 15 4.57 -97.87 19.40
N ALA A 16 4.32 -96.67 19.95
CA ALA A 16 3.26 -95.77 19.49
C ALA A 16 3.74 -94.75 18.40
N MET A 17 5.05 -94.57 18.28
CA MET A 17 5.61 -93.80 17.19
C MET A 17 6.07 -94.77 16.07
N GLY A 18 5.14 -95.12 15.18
CA GLY A 18 5.45 -95.90 13.99
C GLY A 18 6.51 -95.13 13.19
N ASN A 19 7.56 -95.85 12.71
CA ASN A 19 8.55 -95.26 11.81
C ASN A 19 7.89 -94.55 10.64
N PRO A 20 8.00 -93.25 10.51
CA PRO A 20 7.46 -92.54 9.37
C PRO A 20 8.06 -93.12 8.11
N PRO A 21 7.32 -93.39 7.02
CA PRO A 21 7.84 -93.92 5.80
C PRO A 21 8.94 -92.95 5.27
N GLY A 22 10.12 -93.51 4.95
CA GLY A 22 11.35 -92.76 4.62
C GLY A 22 11.22 -91.75 3.49
N TRP A 23 10.25 -91.97 2.62
CA TRP A 23 9.89 -90.97 1.56
C TRP A 23 9.30 -89.67 2.16
N LEU A 24 8.50 -89.75 3.27
CA LEU A 24 7.86 -88.62 3.91
C LEU A 24 8.88 -87.73 4.63
N THR A 25 9.97 -88.30 5.17
CA THR A 25 11.05 -87.53 5.79
C THR A 25 11.94 -86.83 4.78
N TYR A 26 12.21 -87.46 3.62
CA TYR A 26 13.01 -86.81 2.55
C TYR A 26 12.21 -85.80 1.73
N TRP A 27 10.96 -86.12 1.38
CA TRP A 27 10.11 -85.22 0.58
C TRP A 27 9.34 -84.23 1.43
N GLY A 28 9.02 -84.52 2.68
CA GLY A 28 8.29 -83.64 3.55
C GLY A 28 9.02 -82.32 3.82
N ILE A 29 10.34 -82.38 4.08
CA ILE A 29 11.16 -81.17 4.28
C ILE A 29 11.25 -80.36 2.98
N THR A 30 11.38 -81.03 1.81
CA THR A 30 11.44 -80.32 0.54
C THR A 30 10.11 -79.66 0.19
N VAL A 31 8.98 -80.30 0.42
CA VAL A 31 7.63 -79.74 0.20
C VAL A 31 7.36 -78.58 1.13
N VAL A 32 7.72 -78.71 2.42
CA VAL A 32 7.59 -77.60 3.40
C VAL A 32 8.52 -76.45 3.05
N SER A 33 9.77 -76.75 2.61
CA SER A 33 10.71 -75.70 2.20
C SER A 33 10.25 -74.99 0.92
N LEU A 34 9.70 -75.76 -0.05
CA LEU A 34 9.13 -75.18 -1.28
C LEU A 34 7.89 -74.32 -0.98
N PHE A 35 7.00 -74.82 -0.08
CA PHE A 35 5.82 -74.05 0.34
C PHE A 35 6.21 -72.75 1.06
N LEU A 36 7.18 -72.83 2.00
CA LEU A 36 7.72 -71.65 2.68
C LEU A 36 8.36 -70.68 1.69
N SER A 37 9.12 -71.18 0.70
CA SER A 37 9.70 -70.32 -0.34
C SER A 37 8.64 -69.61 -1.21
N ILE A 38 7.54 -70.31 -1.53
CA ILE A 38 6.41 -69.73 -2.25
C ILE A 38 5.73 -68.65 -1.39
N VAL A 39 5.48 -68.90 -0.09
CA VAL A 39 4.89 -67.94 0.81
C VAL A 39 5.78 -66.71 0.99
N LEU A 40 7.08 -66.90 1.12
CA LEU A 40 8.08 -65.82 1.18
C LEU A 40 8.12 -65.06 -0.15
N GLY A 41 8.05 -65.74 -1.30
CA GLY A 41 7.96 -65.12 -2.62
C GLY A 41 6.71 -64.27 -2.78
N ILE A 42 5.56 -64.74 -2.32
CA ILE A 42 4.30 -64.00 -2.33
C ILE A 42 4.40 -62.78 -1.37
N ALA A 43 4.96 -62.98 -0.19
CA ALA A 43 5.19 -61.93 0.84
C ALA A 43 6.16 -60.84 0.34
N ALA A 44 7.07 -61.13 -0.57
CA ALA A 44 8.00 -60.18 -1.20
C ALA A 44 7.33 -59.33 -2.29
N VAL A 45 6.27 -59.85 -2.93
CA VAL A 45 5.54 -59.15 -4.02
C VAL A 45 4.39 -58.28 -3.47
N ILE A 46 3.77 -58.69 -2.37
CA ILE A 46 2.66 -57.96 -1.78
C ILE A 46 3.18 -56.71 -1.06
N ASN A 47 2.90 -55.54 -1.65
CA ASN A 47 3.19 -54.25 -1.06
C ASN A 47 1.98 -53.75 -0.26
N TYR A 48 2.17 -53.46 1.03
CA TYR A 48 1.18 -52.86 1.90
C TYR A 48 1.62 -51.48 2.33
N PRO A 49 0.86 -50.39 2.04
CA PRO A 49 1.22 -49.06 2.48
C PRO A 49 1.07 -48.94 4.00
N ASP A 50 2.08 -48.43 4.67
CA ASP A 50 1.94 -47.97 6.06
C ASP A 50 1.09 -46.69 6.08
N VAL A 51 0.14 -46.58 7.01
CA VAL A 51 -0.78 -45.44 7.09
C VAL A 51 -0.64 -44.73 8.42
N LEU A 52 -0.45 -43.43 8.34
CA LEU A 52 -0.43 -42.57 9.51
C LEU A 52 -1.74 -41.83 9.62
N GLN A 53 -2.42 -42.00 10.76
CA GLN A 53 -3.70 -41.36 11.03
C GLN A 53 -3.50 -40.07 11.78
N ALA A 54 -4.31 -39.04 11.42
CA ALA A 54 -4.37 -37.77 12.13
C ALA A 54 -5.77 -37.17 12.09
N LYS A 55 -6.03 -36.27 13.04
CA LYS A 55 -7.21 -35.43 13.01
C LYS A 55 -6.91 -34.21 12.16
N ALA A 56 -7.86 -33.83 11.34
CA ALA A 56 -7.74 -32.68 10.46
C ALA A 56 -9.01 -31.83 10.49
N THR A 57 -8.88 -30.57 10.14
CA THR A 57 -10.01 -29.64 10.03
C THR A 57 -9.96 -28.97 8.66
N THR A 58 -11.12 -28.80 8.03
CA THR A 58 -11.20 -28.12 6.74
C THR A 58 -10.87 -26.63 6.89
N TYR A 59 -10.03 -26.14 6.00
CA TYR A 59 -9.67 -24.74 5.85
C TYR A 59 -9.91 -24.32 4.40
N ILE A 60 -10.71 -23.29 4.21
CA ILE A 60 -10.94 -22.71 2.89
C ILE A 60 -10.06 -21.45 2.78
N ASN A 61 -9.32 -21.31 1.73
CA ASN A 61 -8.27 -20.27 1.56
C ASN A 61 -8.79 -18.83 1.61
N ARG A 62 -10.08 -18.61 1.67
CA ARG A 62 -10.71 -17.30 1.92
C ARG A 62 -11.95 -17.53 2.76
N PRO A 63 -11.82 -17.47 4.10
CA PRO A 63 -12.96 -17.58 4.99
C PRO A 63 -13.88 -16.38 4.81
N PRO A 64 -15.17 -16.51 5.16
CA PRO A 64 -16.03 -15.36 5.35
C PRO A 64 -15.36 -14.34 6.27
N VAL A 65 -15.46 -13.07 5.93
CA VAL A 65 -14.88 -11.97 6.71
C VAL A 65 -16.01 -11.26 7.43
N GLU A 66 -15.99 -11.34 8.73
CA GLU A 66 -16.89 -10.59 9.59
C GLU A 66 -16.39 -9.14 9.68
N VAL A 67 -17.28 -8.19 9.46
CA VAL A 67 -16.99 -6.76 9.50
C VAL A 67 -17.58 -6.16 10.76
N PHE A 68 -16.72 -5.51 11.54
CA PHE A 68 -17.06 -4.91 12.83
C PHE A 68 -17.04 -3.40 12.75
N ALA A 69 -17.88 -2.75 13.54
CA ALA A 69 -17.75 -1.32 13.80
C ALA A 69 -16.55 -1.08 14.72
N LYS A 70 -15.82 0.03 14.49
CA LYS A 70 -14.65 0.36 15.35
C LYS A 70 -15.04 0.94 16.71
N GLN A 71 -16.23 1.48 16.82
CA GLN A 71 -16.78 2.14 18.00
C GLN A 71 -18.28 1.93 18.02
N THR A 72 -18.89 2.08 19.18
CA THR A 72 -20.35 2.09 19.31
C THR A 72 -20.93 3.28 18.55
N LYS A 73 -21.76 3.03 17.54
CA LYS A 73 -22.37 4.06 16.66
C LYS A 73 -23.74 3.62 16.18
N THR A 74 -24.58 4.60 15.88
CA THR A 74 -25.89 4.39 15.25
C THR A 74 -25.76 4.35 13.73
N ILE A 75 -26.44 3.43 13.08
CA ILE A 75 -26.53 3.35 11.62
C ILE A 75 -27.44 4.48 11.14
N ASN A 76 -26.93 5.37 10.29
CA ASN A 76 -27.76 6.38 9.65
C ASN A 76 -28.38 5.86 8.33
N THR A 77 -27.54 5.29 7.45
CA THR A 77 -28.01 4.81 6.14
C THR A 77 -27.24 3.57 5.71
N LEU A 78 -27.94 2.61 5.14
CA LEU A 78 -27.38 1.44 4.47
C LEU A 78 -27.23 1.75 2.96
N LEU A 79 -26.02 1.69 2.44
CA LEU A 79 -25.75 1.95 1.02
C LEU A 79 -25.84 0.70 0.13
N VAL A 80 -26.01 -0.47 0.75
CA VAL A 80 -26.02 -1.78 0.10
C VAL A 80 -27.19 -2.61 0.62
N GLN A 81 -27.60 -3.62 -0.16
CA GLN A 81 -28.64 -4.55 0.20
C GLN A 81 -28.05 -5.94 0.53
N GLU A 82 -28.84 -6.75 1.24
CA GLU A 82 -28.48 -8.14 1.51
C GLU A 82 -28.31 -8.91 0.19
N LYS A 83 -27.27 -9.74 0.09
CA LYS A 83 -26.88 -10.52 -1.09
C LYS A 83 -26.30 -9.71 -2.26
N ASP A 84 -26.06 -8.42 -2.08
CA ASP A 84 -25.33 -7.65 -3.08
C ASP A 84 -23.90 -8.19 -3.26
N THR A 85 -23.44 -8.17 -4.51
CA THR A 85 -22.03 -8.43 -4.82
C THR A 85 -21.26 -7.11 -4.83
N ILE A 86 -20.28 -7.00 -3.95
CA ILE A 86 -19.51 -5.78 -3.74
C ILE A 86 -18.04 -5.97 -4.06
N GLU A 87 -17.36 -4.86 -4.38
CA GLU A 87 -15.93 -4.79 -4.53
C GLU A 87 -15.22 -4.36 -3.23
N CYS A 88 -13.92 -4.61 -3.17
CA CYS A 88 -13.09 -4.11 -2.07
C CYS A 88 -13.16 -2.58 -2.00
N ASN A 89 -13.25 -2.03 -0.80
CA ASN A 89 -13.35 -0.58 -0.53
C ASN A 89 -14.67 0.07 -0.99
N THR A 90 -15.73 -0.71 -1.26
CA THR A 90 -17.08 -0.19 -1.45
C THR A 90 -17.64 0.32 -0.12
N PRO A 91 -18.23 1.53 -0.04
CA PRO A 91 -18.88 2.00 1.17
C PRO A 91 -20.18 1.20 1.42
N LEU A 92 -20.33 0.70 2.63
CA LEU A 92 -21.42 -0.20 3.02
C LEU A 92 -22.45 0.51 3.89
N ILE A 93 -21.98 1.16 4.94
CA ILE A 93 -22.81 1.75 5.99
C ILE A 93 -22.29 3.15 6.30
N ILE A 94 -23.21 4.08 6.48
CA ILE A 94 -22.95 5.40 7.00
C ILE A 94 -23.49 5.50 8.41
N PHE A 95 -22.64 5.89 9.35
CA PHE A 95 -22.98 6.14 10.74
C PHE A 95 -23.44 7.57 10.95
N GLU A 96 -24.25 7.79 11.97
CA GLU A 96 -24.67 9.12 12.38
C GLU A 96 -23.47 10.05 12.60
N SER A 97 -23.62 11.28 12.11
CA SER A 97 -22.66 12.35 12.28
C SER A 97 -23.34 13.71 12.33
N SER A 98 -22.67 14.72 12.83
CA SER A 98 -23.12 16.10 12.78
C SER A 98 -23.07 16.70 11.37
N ALA A 99 -22.37 16.06 10.43
CA ALA A 99 -22.28 16.48 9.03
C ALA A 99 -23.23 15.70 8.14
N ALA A 100 -23.81 16.36 7.15
CA ALA A 100 -24.55 15.71 6.07
C ALA A 100 -23.56 14.94 5.19
N TRP A 101 -23.67 13.62 5.16
CA TRP A 101 -22.70 12.75 4.50
C TRP A 101 -22.61 12.98 2.99
N GLU A 102 -23.72 13.32 2.33
CA GLU A 102 -23.76 13.64 0.90
C GLU A 102 -22.89 14.87 0.60
N ALA A 103 -22.99 15.90 1.49
CA ALA A 103 -22.19 17.10 1.34
C ALA A 103 -20.69 16.82 1.52
N VAL A 104 -20.34 15.95 2.45
CA VAL A 104 -18.93 15.55 2.69
C VAL A 104 -18.37 14.76 1.51
N LEU A 105 -19.12 13.82 0.93
CA LEU A 105 -18.69 13.06 -0.24
C LEU A 105 -18.59 13.92 -1.49
N THR A 106 -19.51 14.87 -1.65
CA THR A 106 -19.45 15.86 -2.73
C THR A 106 -18.20 16.72 -2.60
N LEU A 107 -17.91 17.21 -1.40
CA LEU A 107 -16.71 17.98 -1.10
C LEU A 107 -15.41 17.15 -1.35
N ASP A 108 -15.37 15.88 -0.94
CA ASP A 108 -14.25 14.97 -1.23
C ASP A 108 -14.00 14.82 -2.74
N THR A 109 -15.07 14.74 -3.52
CA THR A 109 -14.98 14.62 -4.98
C THR A 109 -14.50 15.91 -5.63
N LEU A 110 -14.96 17.07 -5.17
CA LEU A 110 -14.51 18.39 -5.63
C LEU A 110 -13.02 18.62 -5.31
N LEU A 111 -12.58 18.20 -4.12
CA LEU A 111 -11.19 18.31 -3.73
C LEU A 111 -10.25 17.38 -4.51
N LYS A 112 -10.71 16.26 -5.06
CA LYS A 112 -9.88 15.41 -5.94
C LYS A 112 -9.51 16.12 -7.24
N ASN A 113 -10.36 16.99 -7.74
CA ASN A 113 -10.11 17.82 -8.91
C ASN A 113 -9.44 19.15 -8.53
N LYS A 114 -8.11 19.12 -8.34
CA LYS A 114 -7.29 20.28 -7.90
C LYS A 114 -7.50 21.59 -8.70
N ASN A 115 -8.03 21.51 -9.91
CA ASN A 115 -8.19 22.65 -10.82
C ASN A 115 -9.61 23.25 -10.86
N THR A 116 -10.57 22.64 -10.17
CA THR A 116 -11.91 23.19 -10.08
C THR A 116 -12.00 24.16 -8.89
N PRO A 117 -12.35 25.42 -9.11
CA PRO A 117 -12.65 26.31 -7.99
C PRO A 117 -13.79 25.68 -7.19
N ILE A 118 -13.62 25.62 -5.89
CA ILE A 118 -14.66 25.10 -5.00
C ILE A 118 -15.88 26.00 -5.19
N ASN A 119 -16.92 25.44 -5.82
CA ASN A 119 -18.16 26.19 -6.01
C ASN A 119 -18.84 26.34 -4.64
N THR A 120 -18.58 27.49 -4.03
CA THR A 120 -18.97 27.80 -2.66
C THR A 120 -20.48 27.84 -2.43
N LYS A 121 -21.25 28.11 -3.49
CA LYS A 121 -22.68 28.38 -3.38
C LYS A 121 -23.52 27.17 -2.93
N TYR A 122 -23.12 25.96 -3.34
CA TYR A 122 -23.88 24.74 -3.00
C TYR A 122 -23.54 24.21 -1.60
N LEU A 123 -22.29 24.36 -1.18
CA LEU A 123 -21.80 23.84 0.10
C LEU A 123 -22.01 24.80 1.28
N LEU A 124 -22.24 26.09 1.02
CA LEU A 124 -22.56 27.06 2.06
C LEU A 124 -23.90 26.80 2.76
N ALA A 125 -24.83 26.12 2.06
CA ALA A 125 -26.13 25.74 2.60
C ALA A 125 -26.16 24.37 3.29
N SER A 126 -25.07 23.59 3.18
CA SER A 126 -24.99 22.23 3.69
C SER A 126 -24.34 22.18 5.07
N ASN A 127 -24.87 21.34 5.95
CA ASN A 127 -24.26 21.12 7.24
C ASN A 127 -23.01 20.23 7.12
N LEU A 128 -21.82 20.81 7.27
CA LEU A 128 -20.54 20.11 7.25
C LEU A 128 -20.04 19.72 8.66
N GLY A 129 -20.83 20.00 9.71
CA GLY A 129 -20.49 19.65 11.07
C GLY A 129 -19.09 20.14 11.48
N THR A 130 -18.26 19.23 11.99
CA THR A 130 -16.89 19.52 12.42
C THR A 130 -15.95 19.94 11.28
N LEU A 131 -16.29 19.68 10.03
CA LEU A 131 -15.49 20.06 8.85
C LEU A 131 -15.72 21.53 8.45
N ASN A 132 -16.77 22.17 8.96
CA ASN A 132 -17.18 23.50 8.53
C ASN A 132 -16.07 24.54 8.73
N THR A 133 -15.37 24.53 9.86
CA THR A 133 -14.29 25.50 10.14
C THR A 133 -13.18 25.41 9.10
N ALA A 134 -12.66 24.23 8.82
CA ALA A 134 -11.58 24.03 7.84
C ALA A 134 -12.05 24.38 6.42
N TYR A 135 -13.31 24.10 6.09
CA TYR A 135 -13.93 24.47 4.81
C TYR A 135 -14.03 25.99 4.66
N GLN A 136 -14.55 26.68 5.67
CA GLN A 136 -14.70 28.15 5.64
C GLN A 136 -13.34 28.86 5.54
N GLU A 137 -12.33 28.39 6.24
CA GLU A 137 -10.97 28.95 6.13
C GLU A 137 -10.42 28.85 4.70
N LEU A 138 -10.65 27.72 4.02
CA LEU A 138 -10.24 27.55 2.63
C LEU A 138 -11.04 28.47 1.69
N VAL A 139 -12.35 28.57 1.87
CA VAL A 139 -13.22 29.43 1.07
C VAL A 139 -12.84 30.92 1.20
N LEU A 140 -12.60 31.39 2.41
CA LEU A 140 -12.16 32.77 2.66
C LEU A 140 -10.83 33.06 1.96
N LEU A 141 -9.89 32.11 2.01
CA LEU A 141 -8.61 32.28 1.36
C LEU A 141 -8.71 32.26 -0.17
N GLU A 142 -9.58 31.43 -0.76
CA GLU A 142 -9.88 31.44 -2.20
C GLU A 142 -10.48 32.80 -2.62
N GLN A 143 -11.36 33.36 -1.80
CA GLN A 143 -11.90 34.69 -2.06
C GLN A 143 -10.80 35.76 -1.99
N GLN A 144 -9.94 35.73 -0.97
CA GLN A 144 -8.81 36.64 -0.86
C GLN A 144 -7.87 36.56 -2.07
N ILE A 145 -7.57 35.35 -2.57
CA ILE A 145 -6.76 35.17 -3.77
C ILE A 145 -7.44 35.80 -4.97
N LYS A 146 -8.74 35.57 -5.15
CA LYS A 146 -9.51 36.13 -6.26
C LYS A 146 -9.52 37.66 -6.19
N ASP A 147 -9.76 38.22 -5.02
CA ASP A 147 -9.77 39.67 -4.83
C ASP A 147 -8.39 40.27 -5.07
N ALA A 148 -7.33 39.62 -4.61
CA ALA A 148 -5.96 40.03 -4.88
C ALA A 148 -5.62 40.06 -6.38
N TYR A 149 -6.10 39.11 -7.18
CA TYR A 149 -5.94 39.13 -8.63
C TYR A 149 -6.71 40.26 -9.30
N THR A 150 -7.93 40.55 -8.83
CA THR A 150 -8.79 41.59 -9.42
C THR A 150 -8.33 43.01 -9.07
N THR A 151 -7.73 43.19 -7.90
CA THR A 151 -7.26 44.49 -7.39
C THR A 151 -5.75 44.72 -7.60
N ASP A 152 -5.07 43.87 -8.34
CA ASP A 152 -3.63 44.00 -8.57
C ASP A 152 -3.28 45.23 -9.43
N ILE A 153 -2.74 46.27 -8.79
CA ILE A 153 -2.32 47.51 -9.42
C ILE A 153 -0.86 47.46 -9.95
N THR A 154 -0.14 46.37 -9.73
CA THR A 154 1.29 46.24 -10.10
C THR A 154 1.53 46.49 -11.60
N PRO A 155 0.69 45.99 -12.52
CA PRO A 155 0.90 46.26 -13.97
C PRO A 155 0.81 47.75 -14.30
N ASP A 156 -0.12 48.48 -13.70
CA ASP A 156 -0.29 49.91 -13.94
C ASP A 156 0.84 50.73 -13.32
N ARG A 157 1.32 50.35 -12.13
CA ARG A 157 2.52 50.93 -11.52
C ARG A 157 3.75 50.76 -12.42
N ILE A 158 3.99 49.55 -12.91
CA ILE A 158 5.10 49.26 -13.82
C ILE A 158 4.99 50.07 -15.12
N ARG A 159 3.80 50.21 -15.68
CA ARG A 159 3.54 51.03 -16.86
C ARG A 159 3.90 52.50 -16.62
N THR A 160 3.53 53.04 -15.49
CA THR A 160 3.87 54.40 -15.06
C THR A 160 5.37 54.59 -14.92
N ILE A 161 6.08 53.69 -14.25
CA ILE A 161 7.53 53.74 -14.10
C ILE A 161 8.23 53.68 -15.48
N LYS A 162 7.78 52.78 -16.37
CA LYS A 162 8.34 52.69 -17.73
C LYS A 162 8.15 53.99 -18.50
N LYS A 163 7.00 54.63 -18.38
CA LYS A 163 6.73 55.93 -19.00
C LYS A 163 7.67 57.02 -18.46
N GLU A 164 7.88 57.07 -17.16
CA GLU A 164 8.80 58.03 -16.52
C GLU A 164 10.24 57.78 -16.95
N ILE A 165 10.71 56.54 -17.10
CA ILE A 165 12.02 56.18 -17.65
C ILE A 165 12.15 56.70 -19.08
N GLU A 166 11.19 56.50 -19.96
CA GLU A 166 11.20 57.00 -21.34
C GLU A 166 11.27 58.52 -21.41
N GLN A 167 10.49 59.22 -20.54
CA GLN A 167 10.58 60.67 -20.46
C GLN A 167 11.97 61.15 -20.00
N ASN A 168 12.56 60.54 -19.00
CA ASN A 168 13.92 60.87 -18.55
C ASN A 168 14.99 60.54 -19.59
N LYS A 169 14.84 59.46 -20.37
CA LYS A 169 15.72 59.15 -21.52
C LYS A 169 15.62 60.20 -22.62
N ALA A 170 14.40 60.66 -22.95
CA ALA A 170 14.19 61.73 -23.91
C ALA A 170 14.80 63.03 -23.43
N LEU A 171 14.68 63.36 -22.15
CA LEU A 171 15.38 64.53 -21.57
C LEU A 171 16.89 64.40 -21.69
N ASN A 172 17.46 63.23 -21.32
CA ASN A 172 18.90 63.00 -21.48
C ASN A 172 19.38 63.17 -22.94
N ALA A 173 18.61 62.64 -23.90
CA ALA A 173 18.94 62.82 -25.33
C ALA A 173 18.94 64.29 -25.74
N SER A 174 18.04 65.10 -25.21
CA SER A 174 18.02 66.53 -25.43
C SER A 174 19.21 67.28 -24.81
N LEU A 175 19.50 66.92 -23.54
CA LEU A 175 20.65 67.47 -22.80
C LEU A 175 22.00 67.13 -23.47
N LEU A 176 22.12 65.91 -24.02
CA LEU A 176 23.31 65.49 -24.77
C LEU A 176 23.54 66.34 -26.03
N LYS A 177 22.45 66.65 -26.78
CA LYS A 177 22.55 67.55 -27.92
C LYS A 177 22.95 68.98 -27.52
N GLN A 178 22.38 69.46 -26.42
CA GLN A 178 22.75 70.76 -25.87
C GLN A 178 24.23 70.79 -25.42
N LYS A 179 24.70 69.71 -24.77
CA LYS A 179 26.07 69.54 -24.32
C LYS A 179 27.02 69.63 -25.54
N GLU A 180 26.73 68.98 -26.67
CA GLU A 180 27.56 69.01 -27.88
C GLU A 180 27.69 70.43 -28.43
N VAL A 181 26.62 71.19 -28.46
CA VAL A 181 26.64 72.61 -28.91
C VAL A 181 27.47 73.44 -27.95
N PHE A 182 27.22 73.30 -26.64
CA PHE A 182 27.89 74.04 -25.60
C PHE A 182 29.39 73.72 -25.50
N GLU A 183 29.79 72.49 -25.79
CA GLU A 183 31.18 72.04 -25.85
C GLU A 183 31.97 72.81 -26.99
N LYS A 184 31.29 72.96 -28.16
CA LYS A 184 31.88 73.78 -29.29
C LYS A 184 31.99 75.23 -28.91
N GLU A 185 31.02 75.80 -28.21
CA GLU A 185 31.04 77.20 -27.76
C GLU A 185 32.12 77.38 -26.70
N LEU A 186 32.24 76.51 -25.71
CA LEU A 186 33.32 76.54 -24.70
C LEU A 186 34.69 76.46 -25.30
N ASN A 187 34.84 75.62 -26.35
CA ASN A 187 36.15 75.53 -27.08
C ASN A 187 36.52 76.84 -27.78
N ASN A 188 35.51 77.55 -28.33
CA ASN A 188 35.74 78.87 -28.93
C ASN A 188 36.14 79.92 -27.88
N ILE A 189 35.41 79.93 -26.74
CA ILE A 189 35.72 80.81 -25.60
C ILE A 189 37.13 80.53 -25.05
N ARG A 190 37.52 79.27 -25.00
CA ARG A 190 38.87 78.87 -24.55
C ARG A 190 39.95 79.41 -25.49
N LYS A 191 39.77 79.30 -26.81
CA LYS A 191 40.68 79.79 -27.80
C LYS A 191 40.81 81.33 -27.67
N ASP A 192 39.72 82.02 -27.43
CA ASP A 192 39.72 83.47 -27.22
C ASP A 192 40.50 83.89 -25.99
N TRP A 193 40.26 83.15 -24.88
CA TRP A 193 41.03 83.34 -23.64
C TRP A 193 42.50 83.04 -23.82
N GLU A 194 42.90 81.95 -24.49
CA GLU A 194 44.31 81.63 -24.78
C GLU A 194 44.99 82.72 -25.62
N ARG A 195 44.28 83.24 -26.67
CA ARG A 195 44.73 84.34 -27.50
C ARG A 195 44.95 85.65 -26.67
N SER A 196 43.98 85.98 -25.85
CA SER A 196 44.00 87.13 -24.96
C SER A 196 45.21 87.06 -24.00
N LYS A 197 45.51 85.85 -23.49
CA LYS A 197 46.66 85.61 -22.62
C LYS A 197 47.98 85.91 -23.32
N THR A 198 48.15 85.58 -24.61
CA THR A 198 49.32 85.89 -25.40
C THR A 198 49.40 87.40 -25.67
N LEU A 199 48.28 88.05 -26.02
CA LEU A 199 48.25 89.51 -26.26
C LEU A 199 48.53 90.32 -24.97
N LEU A 200 48.21 89.87 -23.82
CA LEU A 200 48.61 90.49 -22.55
C LEU A 200 50.12 90.39 -22.32
N GLN A 201 50.68 89.16 -22.62
CA GLN A 201 52.16 88.98 -22.53
C GLN A 201 52.91 89.89 -23.46
N ASP A 202 52.37 90.16 -24.66
CA ASP A 202 52.90 91.07 -25.66
C ASP A 202 52.60 92.54 -25.36
N GLY A 203 51.88 92.85 -24.27
CA GLY A 203 51.58 94.26 -23.90
C GLY A 203 50.48 94.92 -24.76
N VAL A 204 49.73 94.14 -25.56
CA VAL A 204 48.74 94.66 -26.52
C VAL A 204 47.39 94.98 -25.88
N ILE A 205 46.97 94.23 -24.81
CA ILE A 205 45.74 94.44 -24.08
C ILE A 205 46.04 94.77 -22.61
N SER A 206 45.04 95.38 -21.92
CA SER A 206 45.17 95.75 -20.53
C SER A 206 44.90 94.52 -19.62
N PRO A 207 45.46 94.50 -18.38
CA PRO A 207 45.11 93.43 -17.40
C PRO A 207 43.62 93.33 -17.15
N GLN A 208 42.88 94.41 -17.14
CA GLN A 208 41.43 94.43 -16.95
C GLN A 208 40.65 93.75 -18.09
N GLU A 209 41.07 93.97 -19.32
CA GLU A 209 40.49 93.31 -20.52
C GLU A 209 40.77 91.79 -20.50
N PHE A 210 41.96 91.37 -20.06
CA PHE A 210 42.26 89.94 -19.90
C PHE A 210 41.37 89.28 -18.79
N GLU A 211 41.27 89.94 -17.60
CA GLU A 211 40.41 89.46 -16.50
C GLU A 211 38.96 89.29 -16.95
N GLN A 212 38.42 90.16 -17.76
CA GLN A 212 37.06 89.97 -18.34
C GLN A 212 36.96 88.71 -19.17
N LYS A 213 37.93 88.45 -20.06
CA LYS A 213 37.96 87.24 -20.90
C LYS A 213 38.12 85.97 -20.03
N GLU A 214 38.97 86.02 -19.05
CA GLU A 214 39.17 84.91 -18.10
C GLU A 214 37.91 84.61 -17.28
N ASN A 215 37.20 85.59 -16.81
CA ASN A 215 35.95 85.44 -16.12
C ASN A 215 34.88 84.77 -17.01
N VAL A 216 34.75 85.14 -18.28
CA VAL A 216 33.85 84.52 -19.25
C VAL A 216 34.20 83.06 -19.46
N TYR A 217 35.49 82.70 -19.58
CA TYR A 217 35.92 81.34 -19.71
C TYR A 217 35.57 80.49 -18.50
N TRP A 218 35.85 80.95 -17.32
CA TRP A 218 35.59 80.22 -16.10
C TRP A 218 34.06 80.09 -15.82
N GLN A 219 33.31 81.12 -16.14
CA GLN A 219 31.86 81.06 -16.05
C GLN A 219 31.27 80.00 -17.03
N SER A 220 31.69 79.99 -18.25
CA SER A 220 31.22 78.99 -19.23
C SER A 220 31.68 77.59 -18.82
N LYS A 221 32.88 77.43 -18.33
CA LYS A 221 33.39 76.15 -17.85
C LYS A 221 32.55 75.61 -16.66
N ARG A 222 32.17 76.46 -15.70
CA ARG A 222 31.31 76.09 -14.63
C ARG A 222 29.92 75.65 -15.11
N SER A 223 29.38 76.38 -16.09
CA SER A 223 28.05 76.02 -16.67
C SER A 223 28.11 74.71 -17.42
N PHE A 224 29.24 74.40 -18.14
CA PHE A 224 29.40 73.08 -18.76
C PHE A 224 29.46 71.95 -17.74
N HIS A 225 30.23 72.10 -16.66
CA HIS A 225 30.25 71.09 -15.58
C HIS A 225 28.90 70.94 -14.86
N GLN A 226 28.13 72.04 -14.74
CA GLN A 226 26.77 71.95 -14.21
C GLN A 226 25.85 71.12 -15.12
N MET A 227 25.98 71.26 -16.42
CA MET A 227 25.23 70.43 -17.39
C MET A 227 25.65 68.95 -17.32
N GLU A 228 26.94 68.63 -17.20
CA GLU A 228 27.44 67.28 -16.98
C GLU A 228 26.86 66.67 -15.70
N SER A 229 26.88 67.42 -14.61
CA SER A 229 26.29 66.99 -13.31
C SER A 229 24.77 66.68 -13.47
N THR A 230 24.05 67.50 -14.24
CA THR A 230 22.63 67.29 -14.52
C THR A 230 22.40 66.00 -15.31
N LEU A 231 23.22 65.72 -16.34
CA LEU A 231 23.16 64.46 -17.11
C LEU A 231 23.41 63.23 -16.23
N ILE A 232 24.45 63.29 -15.38
CA ILE A 232 24.77 62.21 -14.45
C ILE A 232 23.62 61.97 -13.48
N SER A 233 23.11 63.07 -12.90
CA SER A 233 21.96 62.99 -11.96
C SER A 233 20.73 62.38 -12.58
N ASN A 234 20.43 62.75 -13.86
CA ASN A 234 19.31 62.18 -14.58
C ASN A 234 19.52 60.70 -14.96
N GLN A 235 20.80 60.31 -15.27
CA GLN A 235 21.14 58.91 -15.51
C GLN A 235 20.96 58.06 -14.22
N ILE A 236 21.35 58.59 -13.07
CA ILE A 236 21.10 57.93 -11.77
C ILE A 236 19.61 57.76 -11.52
N LYS A 237 18.81 58.78 -11.82
CA LYS A 237 17.34 58.70 -11.70
C LYS A 237 16.75 57.59 -12.59
N ILE A 238 17.21 57.44 -13.83
CA ILE A 238 16.79 56.36 -14.75
C ILE A 238 17.15 54.99 -14.15
N GLN A 239 18.35 54.83 -13.59
CA GLN A 239 18.76 53.60 -12.94
C GLN A 239 17.89 53.26 -11.73
N GLN A 240 17.63 54.25 -10.87
CA GLN A 240 16.76 54.08 -9.68
C GLN A 240 15.34 53.65 -10.08
N LEU A 241 14.75 54.27 -11.11
CA LEU A 241 13.46 53.90 -11.64
C LEU A 241 13.48 52.49 -12.23
N SER A 242 14.56 52.12 -12.95
CA SER A 242 14.66 50.80 -13.55
C SER A 242 14.75 49.67 -12.48
N LEU A 243 15.32 49.94 -11.32
CA LEU A 243 15.37 48.99 -10.19
C LEU A 243 14.01 48.80 -9.51
N GLN A 244 13.11 49.78 -9.59
CA GLN A 244 11.77 49.68 -8.98
C GLN A 244 10.85 48.68 -9.72
N ILE A 245 11.14 48.38 -11.00
CA ILE A 245 10.34 47.41 -11.78
C ILE A 245 10.52 46.00 -11.22
N PRO A 246 11.73 45.41 -11.18
CA PRO A 246 11.93 44.07 -10.64
C PRO A 246 11.55 43.97 -9.15
N GLU A 247 11.72 45.05 -8.40
CA GLU A 247 11.28 45.06 -7.01
C GLU A 247 9.75 44.95 -6.89
N SER A 248 8.98 45.68 -7.70
CA SER A 248 7.53 45.59 -7.74
C SER A 248 7.03 44.22 -8.21
N GLU A 249 7.69 43.63 -9.21
CA GLU A 249 7.41 42.26 -9.67
C GLU A 249 7.71 41.23 -8.60
N LYS A 250 8.82 41.37 -7.88
CA LYS A 250 9.16 40.50 -6.76
C LYS A 250 8.16 40.58 -5.64
N GLN A 251 7.79 41.79 -5.23
CA GLN A 251 6.77 41.99 -4.16
C GLN A 251 5.46 41.32 -4.50
N LYS A 252 4.99 41.49 -5.77
CA LYS A 252 3.81 40.81 -6.28
C LYS A 252 3.96 39.28 -6.21
N HIS A 253 5.07 38.76 -6.75
CA HIS A 253 5.36 37.32 -6.74
C HIS A 253 5.36 36.76 -5.32
N ASP A 254 6.07 37.39 -4.39
CA ASP A 254 6.18 36.93 -3.00
C ASP A 254 4.81 36.95 -2.30
N PHE A 255 3.99 37.97 -2.56
CA PHE A 255 2.64 38.06 -2.05
C PHE A 255 1.75 36.91 -2.53
N PHE A 256 1.69 36.66 -3.84
CA PHE A 256 0.90 35.57 -4.41
C PHE A 256 1.45 34.20 -4.02
N PHE A 257 2.76 34.05 -3.98
CA PHE A 257 3.40 32.80 -3.52
C PHE A 257 2.99 32.45 -2.07
N LYS A 258 2.95 33.44 -1.19
CA LYS A 258 2.48 33.27 0.19
C LYS A 258 1.04 32.80 0.21
N LEU A 259 0.13 33.46 -0.51
CA LEU A 259 -1.29 33.09 -0.57
C LEU A 259 -1.50 31.68 -1.12
N ILE A 260 -0.81 31.32 -2.23
CA ILE A 260 -0.90 29.98 -2.83
C ILE A 260 -0.36 28.91 -1.89
N THR A 261 0.73 29.19 -1.19
CA THR A 261 1.30 28.28 -0.20
C THR A 261 0.34 28.04 0.98
N GLU A 262 -0.28 29.09 1.46
CA GLU A 262 -1.27 29.01 2.54
C GLU A 262 -2.52 28.26 2.09
N ARG A 263 -3.00 28.50 0.87
CA ARG A 263 -4.08 27.75 0.24
C ARG A 263 -3.77 26.24 0.23
N SER A 264 -2.56 25.87 -0.20
CA SER A 264 -2.15 24.47 -0.25
C SER A 264 -2.16 23.82 1.13
N LYS A 265 -1.72 24.54 2.18
CA LYS A 265 -1.80 24.05 3.57
C LYS A 265 -3.24 23.85 4.01
N LYS A 266 -4.12 24.84 3.82
CA LYS A 266 -5.54 24.75 4.21
C LYS A 266 -6.26 23.64 3.44
N TYR A 267 -5.93 23.44 2.16
CA TYR A 267 -6.42 22.33 1.35
C TYR A 267 -6.05 20.97 1.96
N GLU A 268 -4.78 20.74 2.33
CA GLU A 268 -4.35 19.48 2.95
C GLU A 268 -4.94 19.26 4.35
N VAL A 269 -5.17 20.33 5.11
CA VAL A 269 -5.89 20.25 6.40
C VAL A 269 -7.31 19.76 6.19
N LEU A 270 -8.06 20.37 5.27
CA LEU A 270 -9.44 19.97 4.95
C LEU A 270 -9.50 18.54 4.43
N LYS A 271 -8.62 18.17 3.51
CA LYS A 271 -8.53 16.81 2.95
C LYS A 271 -8.24 15.76 4.04
N THR A 272 -7.35 16.09 4.97
CA THR A 272 -7.03 15.22 6.10
C THR A 272 -8.24 15.07 7.03
N ALA A 273 -8.93 16.16 7.32
CA ALA A 273 -10.14 16.16 8.13
C ALA A 273 -11.26 15.33 7.51
N ILE A 274 -11.49 15.44 6.18
CA ILE A 274 -12.44 14.58 5.45
C ILE A 274 -12.01 13.12 5.52
N GLY A 275 -10.72 12.82 5.33
CA GLY A 275 -10.20 11.46 5.43
C GLY A 275 -10.42 10.84 6.82
N LYS A 276 -10.27 11.63 7.87
CA LYS A 276 -10.56 11.22 9.25
C LYS A 276 -12.05 10.98 9.44
N TRP A 277 -12.90 11.90 9.01
CA TRP A 277 -14.35 11.78 9.07
C TRP A 277 -14.84 10.52 8.35
N LYS A 278 -14.34 10.23 7.13
CA LYS A 278 -14.68 9.02 6.36
C LYS A 278 -14.32 7.74 7.12
N LYS A 279 -13.14 7.69 7.73
CA LYS A 279 -12.69 6.54 8.53
C LYS A 279 -13.54 6.32 9.79
N GLU A 280 -14.12 7.38 10.33
CA GLU A 280 -14.93 7.35 11.55
C GLU A 280 -16.41 7.08 11.26
N HIS A 281 -16.93 7.55 10.12
CA HIS A 281 -18.37 7.52 9.84
C HIS A 281 -18.79 6.66 8.66
N ILE A 282 -17.85 6.08 7.91
CA ILE A 282 -18.18 5.17 6.81
C ILE A 282 -17.51 3.82 7.05
N LEU A 283 -18.30 2.75 7.00
CA LEU A 283 -17.82 1.38 7.00
C LEU A 283 -17.60 0.93 5.56
N TYR A 284 -16.39 0.49 5.26
CA TYR A 284 -15.99 0.03 3.93
C TYR A 284 -15.80 -1.49 3.90
N ALA A 285 -16.04 -2.09 2.74
CA ALA A 285 -15.76 -3.51 2.49
C ALA A 285 -14.25 -3.78 2.51
N PRO A 286 -13.75 -4.66 3.41
CA PRO A 286 -12.33 -5.03 3.43
C PRO A 286 -11.93 -5.95 2.27
N ILE A 287 -12.88 -6.70 1.71
CA ILE A 287 -12.69 -7.63 0.59
C ILE A 287 -13.87 -7.55 -0.37
N ALA A 288 -13.69 -8.04 -1.60
CA ALA A 288 -14.77 -8.26 -2.55
C ALA A 288 -15.52 -9.56 -2.22
N GLY A 289 -16.85 -9.56 -2.38
CA GLY A 289 -17.68 -10.74 -2.11
C GLY A 289 -19.17 -10.46 -2.12
N VAL A 290 -19.95 -11.40 -1.61
CA VAL A 290 -21.40 -11.28 -1.42
C VAL A 290 -21.68 -10.97 0.03
N LEU A 291 -22.59 -10.02 0.27
CA LEU A 291 -22.97 -9.56 1.61
C LEU A 291 -24.02 -10.47 2.25
N GLU A 292 -23.83 -10.75 3.52
CA GLU A 292 -24.87 -11.29 4.42
C GLU A 292 -25.00 -10.36 5.63
N PHE A 293 -26.21 -9.89 5.89
CA PHE A 293 -26.50 -9.03 7.04
C PHE A 293 -26.73 -9.85 8.30
N ASN A 294 -26.27 -9.32 9.42
CA ASN A 294 -26.66 -9.84 10.73
C ASN A 294 -28.00 -9.22 11.15
N SER A 295 -28.71 -9.84 12.07
CA SER A 295 -30.05 -9.40 12.52
C SER A 295 -30.12 -7.99 13.09
N ILE A 296 -29.00 -7.39 13.45
CA ILE A 296 -28.89 -6.02 14.00
C ILE A 296 -28.60 -4.96 12.93
N THR A 297 -28.39 -5.33 11.67
CA THR A 297 -28.01 -4.40 10.59
C THR A 297 -29.25 -3.72 10.02
N LEU A 298 -29.82 -2.80 10.77
CA LEU A 298 -30.96 -1.97 10.38
C LEU A 298 -30.66 -0.50 10.65
N GLU A 299 -31.21 0.38 9.82
CA GLU A 299 -31.12 1.82 10.03
C GLU A 299 -31.72 2.24 11.36
N GLY A 300 -31.08 3.14 12.07
CA GLY A 300 -31.45 3.57 13.42
C GLY A 300 -30.92 2.67 14.54
N ASN A 301 -30.42 1.48 14.25
CA ASN A 301 -29.85 0.59 15.27
C ASN A 301 -28.45 1.03 15.70
N GLN A 302 -28.20 0.88 17.01
CA GLN A 302 -26.87 1.08 17.59
C GLN A 302 -26.07 -0.21 17.51
N ILE A 303 -24.85 -0.12 17.00
CA ILE A 303 -23.91 -1.24 16.89
C ILE A 303 -22.72 -1.04 17.83
N SER A 304 -22.26 -2.15 18.40
CA SER A 304 -21.07 -2.22 19.28
C SER A 304 -19.90 -2.87 18.55
N PRO A 305 -18.64 -2.57 18.93
CA PRO A 305 -17.45 -3.12 18.30
C PRO A 305 -17.33 -4.65 18.38
N ASP A 306 -17.95 -5.27 19.39
CA ASP A 306 -17.81 -6.70 19.67
C ASP A 306 -18.79 -7.58 18.87
N ILE A 307 -19.71 -6.95 18.14
CA ILE A 307 -20.74 -7.66 17.38
C ILE A 307 -20.48 -7.40 15.88
N PRO A 308 -20.34 -8.47 15.07
CA PRO A 308 -20.17 -8.29 13.64
C PRO A 308 -21.45 -7.68 13.04
N VAL A 309 -21.28 -6.64 12.26
CA VAL A 309 -22.39 -5.93 11.61
C VAL A 309 -22.89 -6.72 10.41
N LEU A 310 -21.96 -7.19 9.60
CA LEU A 310 -22.23 -7.98 8.40
C LEU A 310 -21.06 -8.92 8.13
N THR A 311 -21.34 -9.92 7.30
CA THR A 311 -20.35 -10.90 6.85
C THR A 311 -20.19 -10.82 5.34
N ILE A 312 -18.95 -10.79 4.86
CA ILE A 312 -18.65 -10.82 3.43
C ILE A 312 -18.19 -12.21 3.06
N LEU A 313 -18.95 -12.87 2.19
CA LEU A 313 -18.60 -14.14 1.58
C LEU A 313 -17.76 -13.89 0.33
N PRO A 314 -16.47 -14.24 0.32
CA PRO A 314 -15.63 -14.00 -0.85
C PRO A 314 -16.21 -14.67 -2.09
N ASN A 315 -16.32 -13.95 -3.20
CA ASN A 315 -16.75 -14.50 -4.49
C ASN A 315 -15.56 -15.27 -5.10
N THR A 316 -15.49 -16.58 -4.83
CA THR A 316 -14.44 -17.43 -5.37
C THR A 316 -15.05 -18.54 -6.22
N ALA A 317 -14.98 -18.37 -7.53
CA ALA A 317 -15.20 -19.45 -8.49
C ALA A 317 -14.21 -20.62 -8.27
N GLN A 318 -13.17 -20.44 -7.49
CA GLN A 318 -12.17 -21.44 -7.11
C GLN A 318 -11.98 -21.45 -5.59
N LYS A 319 -12.98 -21.96 -4.87
CA LYS A 319 -12.80 -22.30 -3.45
C LYS A 319 -11.84 -23.49 -3.33
N GLN A 320 -10.53 -23.22 -3.38
CA GLN A 320 -9.52 -24.23 -3.06
C GLN A 320 -9.63 -24.50 -1.57
N ALA A 321 -10.04 -25.70 -1.23
CA ALA A 321 -10.12 -26.13 0.15
C ALA A 321 -8.90 -26.96 0.52
N PHE A 322 -8.46 -26.82 1.74
CA PHE A 322 -7.34 -27.52 2.34
C PHE A 322 -7.81 -28.21 3.62
N LEU A 323 -7.05 -29.21 4.04
CA LEU A 323 -7.16 -29.81 5.36
C LEU A 323 -5.90 -29.44 6.15
N LYS A 324 -6.10 -28.92 7.32
CA LYS A 324 -5.07 -28.70 8.32
C LYS A 324 -5.09 -29.86 9.30
N ALA A 325 -4.08 -30.70 9.24
CA ALA A 325 -3.94 -31.87 10.09
C ALA A 325 -2.89 -31.64 11.16
N LEU A 326 -3.15 -32.09 12.38
CA LEU A 326 -2.19 -32.10 13.48
C LEU A 326 -1.66 -33.51 13.68
N MET A 327 -0.37 -33.70 13.49
CA MET A 327 0.31 -34.98 13.58
C MET A 327 1.35 -34.97 14.71
N ASN A 328 1.40 -36.03 15.50
CA ASN A 328 2.42 -36.18 16.53
C ASN A 328 3.82 -36.25 15.91
N ALA A 329 4.83 -35.80 16.64
CA ALA A 329 6.23 -35.88 16.23
C ALA A 329 6.69 -37.31 15.89
N ASN A 330 6.08 -38.31 16.55
CA ASN A 330 6.35 -39.71 16.26
C ASN A 330 5.78 -40.12 14.93
N GLY A 331 6.63 -40.31 13.93
CA GLY A 331 6.24 -40.78 12.59
C GLY A 331 6.21 -39.69 11.53
N ILE A 332 6.31 -38.40 11.87
CA ILE A 332 6.29 -37.29 10.90
C ILE A 332 7.38 -37.43 9.82
N GLY A 333 8.55 -37.97 10.18
CA GLY A 333 9.64 -38.23 9.22
C GLY A 333 9.30 -39.20 8.09
N LYS A 334 8.15 -39.94 8.18
CA LYS A 334 7.62 -40.80 7.11
C LYS A 334 6.69 -40.05 6.16
N VAL A 335 6.25 -38.83 6.54
CA VAL A 335 5.37 -38.00 5.70
C VAL A 335 6.23 -37.15 4.76
N ALA A 336 5.83 -37.10 3.49
CA ALA A 336 6.49 -36.30 2.48
C ALA A 336 5.44 -35.57 1.62
N VAL A 337 5.83 -34.41 1.11
CA VAL A 337 5.01 -33.66 0.12
C VAL A 337 4.74 -34.54 -1.10
N GLY A 338 3.50 -34.46 -1.60
CA GLY A 338 3.03 -35.27 -2.74
C GLY A 338 2.40 -36.62 -2.34
N GLN A 339 2.41 -37.01 -1.06
CA GLN A 339 1.74 -38.23 -0.61
C GLN A 339 0.23 -38.05 -0.62
N LYS A 340 -0.44 -39.15 -0.99
CA LYS A 340 -1.92 -39.22 -0.97
C LYS A 340 -2.43 -39.57 0.44
N ALA A 341 -3.52 -38.93 0.81
CA ALA A 341 -4.22 -39.22 2.05
C ALA A 341 -5.70 -39.50 1.77
N THR A 342 -6.26 -40.46 2.46
CA THR A 342 -7.71 -40.68 2.50
C THR A 342 -8.33 -39.82 3.57
N VAL A 343 -9.47 -39.22 3.29
CA VAL A 343 -10.18 -38.27 4.16
C VAL A 343 -11.60 -38.78 4.42
N SER A 344 -11.93 -38.88 5.69
CA SER A 344 -13.27 -39.20 6.17
C SER A 344 -13.76 -38.08 7.07
N PHE A 345 -14.89 -37.47 6.77
CA PHE A 345 -15.48 -36.41 7.58
C PHE A 345 -16.35 -36.98 8.69
N ASN A 346 -16.28 -36.39 9.88
CA ASN A 346 -17.05 -36.86 11.03
C ASN A 346 -18.57 -36.77 10.79
N ASN A 347 -18.99 -35.71 10.08
CA ASN A 347 -20.41 -35.47 9.75
C ASN A 347 -20.93 -36.36 8.60
N TYR A 348 -20.02 -37.03 7.88
CA TYR A 348 -20.34 -37.91 6.74
C TYR A 348 -19.59 -39.23 6.88
N PRO A 349 -20.16 -40.20 7.62
CA PRO A 349 -19.52 -41.50 7.89
C PRO A 349 -19.05 -42.19 6.61
N SER A 350 -17.82 -42.69 6.60
CA SER A 350 -17.22 -43.30 5.41
C SER A 350 -17.89 -44.55 4.92
N ALA A 351 -18.63 -45.26 5.82
CA ALA A 351 -19.40 -46.43 5.44
C ALA A 351 -20.59 -46.11 4.54
N GLU A 352 -21.19 -44.93 4.66
CA GLU A 352 -22.37 -44.49 3.90
C GLU A 352 -21.97 -43.55 2.75
N TYR A 353 -21.09 -42.61 3.03
CA TYR A 353 -20.74 -41.53 2.08
C TYR A 353 -19.47 -41.79 1.32
N GLY A 354 -18.64 -42.76 1.75
CA GLY A 354 -17.33 -43.01 1.14
C GLY A 354 -16.23 -42.08 1.69
N ILE A 355 -15.12 -42.02 0.95
CA ILE A 355 -13.92 -41.25 1.32
C ILE A 355 -13.52 -40.30 0.18
N LEU A 356 -12.88 -39.20 0.55
CA LEU A 356 -12.18 -38.31 -0.38
C LEU A 356 -10.69 -38.59 -0.39
N THR A 357 -10.02 -38.24 -1.49
CA THR A 357 -8.56 -38.29 -1.58
C THR A 357 -7.99 -36.86 -1.54
N ALA A 358 -7.03 -36.65 -0.65
CA ALA A 358 -6.27 -35.40 -0.55
C ALA A 358 -4.78 -35.65 -0.83
N GLU A 359 -4.03 -34.60 -1.06
CA GLU A 359 -2.58 -34.63 -1.32
C GLU A 359 -1.84 -33.72 -0.33
N VAL A 360 -0.77 -34.21 0.28
CA VAL A 360 0.09 -33.43 1.17
C VAL A 360 0.86 -32.38 0.35
N ILE A 361 0.68 -31.09 0.68
CA ILE A 361 1.34 -29.98 -0.02
C ILE A 361 2.40 -29.31 0.81
N GLU A 362 2.26 -29.35 2.14
CA GLU A 362 3.18 -28.65 3.05
C GLU A 362 3.23 -29.36 4.40
N ILE A 363 4.40 -29.33 5.05
CA ILE A 363 4.63 -29.82 6.40
C ILE A 363 5.33 -28.70 7.16
N ALA A 364 4.76 -28.26 8.28
CA ALA A 364 5.38 -27.24 9.11
C ALA A 364 6.75 -27.69 9.64
N SER A 365 7.74 -26.83 9.56
CA SER A 365 9.10 -27.10 10.02
C SER A 365 9.25 -27.04 11.55
N ILE A 366 8.31 -26.36 12.23
CA ILE A 366 8.36 -26.14 13.69
C ILE A 366 7.12 -26.78 14.32
N PRO A 367 7.28 -27.66 15.31
CA PRO A 367 6.14 -28.23 16.02
C PRO A 367 5.54 -27.22 17.00
N THR A 368 4.23 -27.26 17.14
CA THR A 368 3.47 -26.57 18.20
C THR A 368 2.90 -27.64 19.12
N ASP A 369 3.11 -27.56 20.43
CA ASP A 369 2.62 -28.55 21.41
C ASP A 369 2.98 -30.00 21.05
N ASN A 370 4.21 -30.25 20.59
CA ASN A 370 4.70 -31.56 20.15
C ASN A 370 3.95 -32.17 18.95
N GLN A 371 3.24 -31.31 18.19
CA GLN A 371 2.51 -31.70 16.97
C GLN A 371 2.98 -30.88 15.79
N TYR A 372 3.14 -31.52 14.65
CA TYR A 372 3.43 -30.86 13.37
C TYR A 372 2.13 -30.62 12.61
N GLU A 373 2.03 -29.43 12.05
CA GLU A 373 0.94 -29.08 11.15
C GLU A 373 1.25 -29.58 9.73
N VAL A 374 0.35 -30.35 9.17
CA VAL A 374 0.43 -30.85 7.80
C VAL A 374 -0.73 -30.29 7.01
N LEU A 375 -0.44 -29.60 5.90
CA LEU A 375 -1.44 -29.04 5.02
C LEU A 375 -1.68 -29.98 3.83
N LEU A 376 -2.96 -30.36 3.63
CA LEU A 376 -3.35 -31.22 2.53
C LEU A 376 -4.31 -30.46 1.61
N LYS A 377 -4.13 -30.64 0.31
CA LYS A 377 -5.00 -30.08 -0.73
C LYS A 377 -6.14 -31.04 -1.04
N LEU A 378 -7.36 -30.53 -0.91
CA LEU A 378 -8.55 -31.25 -1.35
C LEU A 378 -8.81 -31.05 -2.85
N PRO A 379 -9.47 -32.02 -3.53
CA PRO A 379 -9.87 -31.86 -4.93
C PRO A 379 -10.86 -30.70 -5.11
N GLN A 380 -10.95 -30.16 -6.31
CA GLN A 380 -11.90 -29.07 -6.60
C GLN A 380 -13.35 -29.52 -6.42
N SER A 381 -13.69 -30.74 -6.81
CA SER A 381 -15.00 -31.35 -6.55
C SER A 381 -14.91 -32.30 -5.37
N TRP A 382 -15.75 -32.11 -4.34
CA TRP A 382 -15.78 -32.99 -3.18
C TRP A 382 -16.71 -34.19 -3.45
N VAL A 383 -16.36 -34.96 -4.48
CA VAL A 383 -17.07 -36.20 -4.81
C VAL A 383 -16.28 -37.37 -4.24
N THR A 384 -16.91 -38.16 -3.42
CA THR A 384 -16.31 -39.34 -2.79
C THR A 384 -16.14 -40.49 -3.77
N ASN A 385 -15.44 -41.53 -3.37
CA ASN A 385 -15.31 -42.77 -4.15
C ASN A 385 -16.63 -43.51 -4.41
N TYR A 386 -17.71 -43.16 -3.65
CA TYR A 386 -19.07 -43.65 -3.88
C TYR A 386 -19.90 -42.76 -4.81
N GLY A 387 -19.30 -41.68 -5.33
CA GLY A 387 -19.98 -40.73 -6.22
C GLY A 387 -20.87 -39.71 -5.50
N VAL A 388 -20.81 -39.67 -4.18
CA VAL A 388 -21.61 -38.74 -3.37
C VAL A 388 -20.87 -37.39 -3.25
N SER A 389 -21.59 -36.29 -3.51
CA SER A 389 -21.04 -34.92 -3.34
C SER A 389 -21.20 -34.44 -1.92
N ILE A 390 -20.10 -34.06 -1.27
CA ILE A 390 -20.11 -33.49 0.08
C ILE A 390 -20.09 -31.95 -0.03
N PRO A 391 -20.96 -31.23 0.72
CA PRO A 391 -20.97 -29.78 0.75
C PRO A 391 -19.65 -29.23 1.29
N LYS A 392 -19.08 -28.21 0.60
CA LYS A 392 -17.85 -27.55 1.03
C LYS A 392 -18.13 -26.61 2.18
N GLN A 393 -17.83 -27.04 3.39
CA GLN A 393 -17.99 -26.27 4.62
C GLN A 393 -16.64 -26.04 5.30
N GLN A 394 -16.51 -24.93 5.99
CA GLN A 394 -15.34 -24.60 6.77
C GLN A 394 -15.43 -25.20 8.17
N LYS A 395 -14.27 -25.46 8.81
CA LYS A 395 -14.17 -26.02 10.16
C LYS A 395 -14.85 -27.38 10.34
N MET A 396 -14.99 -28.16 9.25
CA MET A 396 -15.44 -29.54 9.37
C MET A 396 -14.30 -30.42 9.90
N ASN A 397 -14.59 -31.22 10.91
CA ASN A 397 -13.62 -32.18 11.44
C ASN A 397 -13.57 -33.43 10.55
N ALA A 398 -12.36 -33.88 10.28
CA ALA A 398 -12.09 -35.05 9.50
C ALA A 398 -11.01 -35.93 10.11
N HIS A 399 -11.05 -37.21 9.82
CA HIS A 399 -9.95 -38.14 10.04
C HIS A 399 -9.23 -38.34 8.71
N ILE A 400 -7.91 -38.22 8.75
CA ILE A 400 -7.07 -38.48 7.58
C ILE A 400 -6.16 -39.69 7.83
N ALA A 401 -5.87 -40.42 6.78
CA ALA A 401 -4.91 -41.50 6.77
C ALA A 401 -3.93 -41.29 5.61
N ILE A 402 -2.73 -40.79 5.92
CA ILE A 402 -1.69 -40.49 4.95
C ILE A 402 -0.97 -41.78 4.58
N GLN A 403 -0.93 -42.10 3.29
CA GLN A 403 -0.22 -43.27 2.78
C GLN A 403 1.27 -42.95 2.68
N THR A 404 2.06 -43.62 3.52
CA THR A 404 3.52 -43.50 3.53
C THR A 404 4.18 -44.49 2.55
N LYS A 405 5.49 -44.71 2.67
CA LYS A 405 6.19 -45.66 1.83
C LYS A 405 5.56 -47.06 1.89
N LYS A 406 5.48 -47.70 0.74
CA LYS A 406 5.03 -49.07 0.65
C LYS A 406 6.17 -50.00 1.12
N PHE A 407 5.88 -50.83 2.10
CA PHE A 407 6.76 -51.92 2.52
C PHE A 407 6.22 -53.22 2.02
N THR A 408 7.10 -54.13 1.61
CA THR A 408 6.70 -55.49 1.37
C THR A 408 6.34 -56.20 2.70
N LEU A 409 5.44 -57.14 2.65
CA LEU A 409 5.05 -57.92 3.83
C LEU A 409 6.30 -58.61 4.47
N LEU A 410 7.27 -59.00 3.66
CA LEU A 410 8.53 -59.54 4.03
C LEU A 410 9.37 -58.55 4.79
N GLU A 411 9.52 -57.29 4.32
CA GLU A 411 10.28 -56.25 5.01
C GLU A 411 9.69 -55.95 6.40
N ARG A 412 8.36 -56.00 6.56
CA ARG A 412 7.69 -55.74 7.83
C ARG A 412 7.90 -56.86 8.84
N ILE A 413 7.89 -58.11 8.40
CA ILE A 413 8.19 -59.26 9.28
C ILE A 413 9.66 -59.22 9.75
N PHE A 414 10.58 -58.93 8.83
CA PHE A 414 12.02 -58.85 9.15
C PHE A 414 12.40 -57.59 9.89
N SER A 415 11.77 -56.44 9.71
CA SER A 415 12.05 -55.23 10.49
C SER A 415 11.67 -55.40 11.96
N GLY A 416 10.56 -56.09 12.25
CA GLY A 416 10.22 -56.44 13.63
C GLY A 416 11.23 -57.38 14.31
N LEU A 417 11.80 -58.30 13.55
CA LEU A 417 12.88 -59.20 14.04
C LEU A 417 14.24 -58.48 14.22
N LEU A 418 14.56 -57.55 13.31
CA LEU A 418 15.81 -56.76 13.40
C LEU A 418 15.76 -55.71 14.52
N ASP A 419 14.61 -55.16 14.86
CA ASP A 419 14.46 -54.27 16.01
C ASP A 419 14.59 -54.99 17.36
N VAL A 420 14.18 -56.26 17.42
CA VAL A 420 14.40 -57.13 18.61
C VAL A 420 15.86 -57.54 18.76
N LEU A 421 16.62 -57.62 17.65
CA LEU A 421 18.05 -57.99 17.65
C LEU A 421 19.00 -56.78 17.86
N LYS A 422 18.48 -55.57 17.77
CA LYS A 422 19.25 -54.31 17.98
C LYS A 422 19.10 -53.72 19.38
N ASN A 423 18.16 -54.21 20.19
CA ASN A 423 18.02 -53.92 21.61
C ASN A 423 18.57 -55.09 22.43
#